data_1b19763b0f526b42c6acd6208a3e79ab
#
_entry.id   1b19763b0f526b42c6acd6208a3e79ab
#
_cell.length_a   1.000
_cell.length_b   1.000
_cell.length_c   1.000
_cell.angle_alpha   90.00
_cell.angle_beta   90.00
_cell.angle_gamma   90.00
#
_symmetry.space_group_name_H-M   'P 1'
#
loop_
_entity.id
_entity.type
_entity.pdbx_description
1 polymer ?
#
loop_
_entity_poly.entity_id
_entity_poly.type
_entity_poly.pdbx_seq_one_letter_code
_entity_poly.pdbx_strand_id
1 'polypeptide(L)'
;MNTLFNLLNEQIQYPVESTDNKDAYEIELSFAGFSKSQIKITATDTLLTVEAKNKKDSKKRTVRLANQVSIDHIVAEYTHGLLKLTLPKKGVNEGKQIKIT
;
A
#
# COMPACT_ATOMS: atom_id res chain seq x y z
N MET A 1 -0.25 26.56 -12.82
CA MET A 1 -0.12 25.62 -13.90
C MET A 1 0.65 24.37 -13.51
N ASN A 2 1.84 24.56 -13.00
CA ASN A 2 2.62 23.42 -12.61
C ASN A 2 2.01 22.62 -11.50
N THR A 3 1.32 23.27 -10.61
CA THR A 3 0.71 22.56 -9.51
C THR A 3 -0.33 21.57 -10.00
N LEU A 4 -1.16 22.02 -10.91
CA LEU A 4 -2.17 21.14 -11.46
C LEU A 4 -1.51 20.03 -12.26
N PHE A 5 -0.48 20.38 -12.99
CA PHE A 5 0.22 19.41 -13.78
C PHE A 5 0.88 18.37 -12.89
N ASN A 6 1.45 18.82 -11.77
CA ASN A 6 2.07 17.90 -10.84
C ASN A 6 1.06 16.97 -10.21
N LEU A 7 -0.13 17.46 -9.96
CA LEU A 7 -1.18 16.60 -9.44
C LEU A 7 -1.55 15.52 -10.43
N LEU A 8 -1.56 15.88 -11.71
CA LEU A 8 -1.86 14.90 -12.73
C LEU A 8 -0.76 13.88 -12.87
N ASN A 9 0.47 14.30 -12.62
CA ASN A 9 1.59 13.39 -12.71
C ASN A 9 1.77 12.54 -11.48
N GLU A 10 1.24 13.00 -10.40
CA GLU A 10 1.34 12.25 -9.18
C GLU A 10 0.39 11.10 -9.30
N GLN A 11 0.92 9.92 -9.39
CA GLN A 11 0.08 8.75 -9.58
C GLN A 11 -0.35 8.19 -8.26
N ILE A 12 -1.62 8.33 -7.97
CA ILE A 12 -2.21 7.75 -6.79
C ILE A 12 -2.79 6.41 -7.19
N GLN A 13 -2.32 5.38 -6.53
CA GLN A 13 -2.75 4.03 -6.82
C GLN A 13 -3.92 3.66 -5.93
N TYR A 14 -4.82 2.86 -6.46
CA TYR A 14 -5.97 2.41 -5.70
C TYR A 14 -5.93 0.89 -5.62
N PRO A 15 -5.92 0.35 -4.41
CA PRO A 15 -5.91 -1.11 -4.27
C PRO A 15 -7.24 -1.70 -4.69
N VAL A 16 -7.21 -2.98 -5.03
CA VAL A 16 -8.42 -3.69 -5.40
C VAL A 16 -8.64 -4.81 -4.41
N GLU A 17 -9.84 -5.34 -4.39
CA GLU A 17 -10.12 -6.46 -3.50
C GLU A 17 -9.25 -7.64 -3.88
N SER A 18 -8.70 -8.30 -2.89
CA SER A 18 -7.84 -9.45 -3.14
C SER A 18 -8.67 -10.59 -3.71
N THR A 19 -8.12 -11.26 -4.72
CA THR A 19 -8.80 -12.42 -5.28
C THR A 19 -8.69 -13.62 -4.37
N ASP A 20 -7.66 -13.64 -3.54
CA ASP A 20 -7.44 -14.76 -2.64
C ASP A 20 -8.12 -14.57 -1.30
N ASN A 21 -8.38 -13.34 -0.94
CA ASN A 21 -8.91 -13.06 0.39
C ASN A 21 -9.83 -11.85 0.31
N LYS A 22 -11.12 -12.10 0.35
CA LYS A 22 -12.09 -11.02 0.24
C LYS A 22 -12.07 -10.07 1.41
N ASP A 23 -11.36 -10.42 2.47
CA ASP A 23 -11.26 -9.58 3.65
C ASP A 23 -10.08 -8.63 3.57
N ALA A 24 -9.48 -8.51 2.42
CA ALA A 24 -8.34 -7.63 2.25
C ALA A 24 -8.33 -7.03 0.86
N TYR A 25 -7.62 -5.91 0.75
CA TYR A 25 -7.30 -5.34 -0.54
C TYR A 25 -5.86 -5.70 -0.86
N GLU A 26 -5.49 -5.59 -2.11
CA GLU A 26 -4.10 -5.80 -2.48
C GLU A 26 -3.71 -4.88 -3.61
N ILE A 27 -2.42 -4.62 -3.71
CA ILE A 27 -1.89 -3.83 -4.79
C ILE A 27 -0.46 -4.26 -5.02
N GLU A 28 -0.03 -4.27 -6.26
CA GLU A 28 1.34 -4.58 -6.61
C GLU A 28 1.98 -3.38 -7.25
N LEU A 29 3.19 -3.06 -6.81
CA LEU A 29 3.92 -1.91 -7.32
C LEU A 29 5.29 -2.37 -7.76
N SER A 30 5.74 -1.85 -8.90
CA SER A 30 7.04 -2.20 -9.40
C SER A 30 8.09 -1.27 -8.81
N PHE A 31 9.07 -1.85 -8.17
CA PHE A 31 10.21 -1.12 -7.66
C PHE A 31 11.49 -1.79 -8.10
N ALA A 32 11.48 -2.29 -9.34
CA ALA A 32 12.65 -2.92 -9.90
C ALA A 32 13.81 -1.92 -9.90
N GLY A 33 14.98 -2.40 -9.59
CA GLY A 33 16.16 -1.53 -9.53
C GLY A 33 16.50 -1.09 -8.13
N PHE A 34 15.64 -1.39 -7.16
CA PHE A 34 15.89 -1.03 -5.77
C PHE A 34 15.96 -2.30 -4.94
N SER A 35 16.81 -2.28 -3.93
CA SER A 35 16.86 -3.42 -3.01
C SER A 35 15.83 -3.19 -1.90
N LYS A 36 15.52 -4.26 -1.22
CA LYS A 36 14.55 -4.20 -0.14
C LYS A 36 14.92 -3.15 0.91
N SER A 37 16.19 -3.06 1.23
CA SER A 37 16.64 -2.13 2.26
C SER A 37 16.54 -0.67 1.82
N GLN A 38 16.34 -0.43 0.54
CA GLN A 38 16.22 0.93 0.01
C GLN A 38 14.77 1.39 -0.07
N ILE A 39 13.84 0.53 0.29
CA ILE A 39 12.43 0.84 0.19
C ILE A 39 11.88 1.16 1.58
N LYS A 40 11.15 2.24 1.66
CA LYS A 40 10.55 2.67 2.92
C LYS A 40 9.05 2.82 2.71
N ILE A 41 8.28 2.28 3.62
CA ILE A 41 6.83 2.33 3.54
C ILE A 41 6.30 3.02 4.79
N THR A 42 5.45 4.03 4.57
CA THR A 42 4.80 4.72 5.68
C THR A 42 3.31 4.80 5.39
N ALA A 43 2.52 4.73 6.42
CA ALA A 43 1.07 4.78 6.25
C ALA A 43 0.45 5.73 7.26
N THR A 44 -0.56 6.47 6.79
CA THR A 44 -1.40 7.27 7.65
C THR A 44 -2.81 6.71 7.52
N ASP A 45 -3.78 7.41 8.07
CA ASP A 45 -5.15 6.93 8.02
C ASP A 45 -5.68 6.78 6.61
N THR A 46 -5.21 7.60 5.69
CA THR A 46 -5.79 7.63 4.36
C THR A 46 -4.82 7.31 3.24
N LEU A 47 -3.53 7.37 3.52
CA LEU A 47 -2.54 7.21 2.46
C LEU A 47 -1.39 6.33 2.92
N LEU A 48 -0.91 5.55 1.99
CA LEU A 48 0.30 4.78 2.20
C LEU A 48 1.30 5.26 1.17
N THR A 49 2.52 5.54 1.61
CA THR A 49 3.55 6.03 0.72
C THR A 49 4.70 5.04 0.69
N VAL A 50 5.13 4.69 -0.52
CA VAL A 50 6.28 3.83 -0.71
C VAL A 50 7.34 4.64 -1.41
N GLU A 51 8.49 4.73 -0.78
CA GLU A 51 9.61 5.48 -1.34
C GLU A 51 10.82 4.60 -1.44
N ALA A 52 11.55 4.73 -2.53
CA ALA A 52 12.80 4.00 -2.69
C ALA A 52 13.84 4.95 -3.23
N LYS A 53 15.06 4.75 -2.79
CA LYS A 53 16.15 5.62 -3.20
C LYS A 53 17.44 4.86 -3.27
N ASN A 54 18.20 5.07 -4.34
CA ASN A 54 19.53 4.55 -4.43
C ASN A 54 20.41 5.67 -4.98
N LYS A 55 21.65 5.34 -5.34
CA LYS A 55 22.59 6.37 -5.76
C LYS A 55 22.20 7.05 -7.06
N LYS A 56 21.42 6.37 -7.87
CA LYS A 56 21.06 6.88 -9.19
C LYS A 56 19.65 7.38 -9.30
N ASP A 57 18.76 6.76 -8.58
CA ASP A 57 17.33 7.02 -8.76
C ASP A 57 16.57 7.14 -7.48
N SER A 58 15.43 7.75 -7.58
CA SER A 58 14.45 7.72 -6.50
C SER A 58 13.09 7.49 -7.11
N LYS A 59 12.22 6.87 -6.34
CA LYS A 59 10.89 6.55 -6.82
C LYS A 59 9.93 6.64 -5.66
N LYS A 60 8.75 7.15 -5.93
CA LYS A 60 7.75 7.30 -4.91
C LYS A 60 6.39 6.93 -5.48
N ARG A 61 5.62 6.19 -4.71
CA ARG A 61 4.26 5.85 -5.09
C ARG A 61 3.35 6.05 -3.90
N THR A 62 2.18 6.55 -4.17
CA THR A 62 1.19 6.81 -3.14
C THR A 62 0.00 5.90 -3.36
N VAL A 63 -0.44 5.24 -2.30
CA VAL A 63 -1.57 4.34 -2.38
C VAL A 63 -2.67 4.89 -1.49
N ARG A 64 -3.87 5.04 -2.06
CA ARG A 64 -5.00 5.55 -1.32
C ARG A 64 -5.60 4.42 -0.51
N LEU A 65 -5.78 4.64 0.76
CA LEU A 65 -6.34 3.64 1.64
C LEU A 65 -7.81 3.92 1.89
N ALA A 66 -8.62 2.88 1.83
CA ALA A 66 -10.01 3.00 2.18
C ALA A 66 -10.14 3.08 3.69
N ASN A 67 -11.25 3.64 4.14
CA ASN A 67 -11.48 3.77 5.57
C ASN A 67 -11.49 2.44 6.29
N GLN A 68 -11.70 1.37 5.55
CA GLN A 68 -11.82 0.06 6.15
C GLN A 68 -10.50 -0.66 6.33
N VAL A 69 -9.40 -0.06 5.90
CA VAL A 69 -8.11 -0.75 5.99
C VAL A 69 -7.56 -0.67 7.40
N SER A 70 -7.13 -1.82 7.90
CA SER A 70 -6.50 -1.91 9.20
C SER A 70 -5.01 -1.66 9.02
N ILE A 71 -4.59 -0.46 9.35
CA ILE A 71 -3.23 -0.03 9.10
C ILE A 71 -2.20 -0.88 9.83
N ASP A 72 -2.54 -1.30 11.02
CA ASP A 72 -1.59 -2.06 11.83
C ASP A 72 -1.33 -3.46 11.32
N HIS A 73 -2.13 -3.91 10.38
CA HIS A 73 -2.01 -5.27 9.88
C HIS A 73 -1.61 -5.34 8.41
N ILE A 74 -1.10 -4.25 7.88
CA ILE A 74 -0.65 -4.24 6.49
C ILE A 74 0.60 -5.10 6.35
N VAL A 75 0.61 -5.92 5.31
CA VAL A 75 1.73 -6.81 5.04
C VAL A 75 2.35 -6.41 3.70
N ALA A 76 3.66 -6.38 3.66
CA ALA A 76 4.38 -6.04 2.44
C ALA A 76 5.37 -7.17 2.12
N GLU A 77 5.36 -7.56 0.86
CA GLU A 77 6.31 -8.57 0.38
C GLU A 77 7.00 -8.03 -0.85
N TYR A 78 8.32 -8.16 -0.89
CA TYR A 78 9.08 -7.67 -2.02
C TYR A 78 9.88 -8.80 -2.64
N THR A 79 9.56 -9.14 -3.89
CA THR A 79 10.19 -10.25 -4.57
C THR A 79 10.40 -9.90 -6.02
N HIS A 80 11.63 -10.07 -6.50
CA HIS A 80 11.95 -9.86 -7.92
C HIS A 80 11.49 -8.50 -8.43
N GLY A 81 11.71 -7.48 -7.62
CA GLY A 81 11.37 -6.11 -8.02
C GLY A 81 9.90 -5.75 -7.90
N LEU A 82 9.10 -6.66 -7.41
CA LEU A 82 7.67 -6.41 -7.28
C LEU A 82 7.29 -6.36 -5.81
N LEU A 83 6.69 -5.25 -5.42
CA LEU A 83 6.23 -5.06 -4.05
C LEU A 83 4.75 -5.32 -4.00
N LYS A 84 4.36 -6.30 -3.23
CA LYS A 84 2.96 -6.65 -3.06
C LYS A 84 2.52 -6.24 -1.68
N LEU A 85 1.46 -5.45 -1.62
CA LEU A 85 0.90 -4.99 -0.36
C LEU A 85 -0.46 -5.63 -0.16
N THR A 86 -0.64 -6.18 1.03
CA THR A 86 -1.92 -6.73 1.42
C THR A 86 -2.46 -5.86 2.54
N LEU A 87 -3.65 -5.35 2.33
CA LEU A 87 -4.27 -4.35 3.18
C LEU A 87 -5.53 -4.91 3.81
N PRO A 88 -5.44 -5.50 4.99
CA PRO A 88 -6.61 -6.14 5.60
C PRO A 88 -7.69 -5.12 5.94
N LYS A 89 -8.93 -5.55 5.84
CA LYS A 89 -10.05 -4.70 6.17
C LYS A 89 -10.30 -4.74 7.68
N LYS A 90 -10.71 -3.61 8.20
CA LYS A 90 -11.05 -3.53 9.61
C LYS A 90 -12.28 -4.38 9.88
N GLY A 91 -12.36 -4.87 11.09
CA GLY A 91 -13.52 -5.63 11.49
C GLY A 91 -13.45 -7.08 11.13
N VAL A 92 -12.49 -7.44 10.28
CA VAL A 92 -12.32 -8.82 9.91
C VAL A 92 -11.23 -9.46 10.75
N ASN A 93 -10.07 -8.83 10.77
CA ASN A 93 -8.98 -9.36 11.57
C ASN A 93 -9.10 -9.04 13.03
N GLU A 94 -9.67 -7.92 13.33
CA GLU A 94 -9.87 -7.56 14.69
C GLU A 94 -11.20 -7.97 15.13
N GLY A 95 -12.00 -8.41 14.24
CA GLY A 95 -13.33 -8.69 14.48
C GLY A 95 -13.47 -9.85 15.35
N LYS A 96 -14.06 -9.66 16.44
CA LYS A 96 -14.41 -10.70 17.22
C LYS A 96 -15.79 -10.91 17.03
N GLN A 97 -16.08 -12.12 16.84
CA GLN A 97 -17.45 -12.50 16.86
C GLN A 97 -17.89 -12.31 18.24
N ILE A 98 -18.80 -11.45 18.44
CA ILE A 98 -19.35 -11.23 19.76
C ILE A 98 -20.47 -12.20 19.98
N LYS A 99 -20.31 -13.09 20.93
CA LYS A 99 -21.31 -14.06 21.17
C LYS A 99 -22.37 -13.52 22.03
N ILE A 100 -23.59 -13.83 21.68
CA ILE A 100 -24.73 -13.45 22.46
C ILE A 100 -25.02 -14.58 23.42
N THR A 101 -25.04 -14.27 24.66
CA THR A 101 -25.28 -15.30 25.64
C THR A 101 -26.66 -15.13 26.28
#